data_1980c65a8e56f2a07d29c2b96c1fd9df
#
_entry.id   1980c65a8e56f2a07d29c2b96c1fd9df
#
_cell.length_a   1.000
_cell.length_b   1.000
_cell.length_c   1.000
_cell.angle_alpha   90.00
_cell.angle_beta   90.00
_cell.angle_gamma   90.00
#
_symmetry.space_group_name_H-M   'P 1'
#
loop_
_entity.id
_entity.type
_entity.pdbx_description
1 polymer ?
#
loop_
_entity_poly.entity_id
_entity_poly.type
_entity_poly.pdbx_seq_one_letter_code
_entity_poly.pdbx_strand_id
1 'polypeptide(L)'
;MAVITDALCPFCGCMCDDLMIVTEGNRIIEAKHACKLGAAKIMGHHRIKEPMMRPDKNSNFKEVSYDEAIEAAAQILVKSKRPLLYGWASALCEVHKKGILLAEELGAIIDNTASVCHGPSTLAVHEKGLPTSTLGQIKNRADVVVFWGCNPAQAHPRHMGRYSVFAKGFFSDKGRKMRKIIVVDVRKTDTANVADEYVQVEQGADYMVISALRAILAGQAAVVPDQVGGVTKEQLVKLADTLKTAKFGAIFFGMGLTQSKGRYKNIDNAISLTTELNSFTKFVIMPMRGHYNVTGFGQVCTWETGFATAVDFARGAPYYNPGETASNDVLYRKEVDAAMIIAGDAAAHFPANSVRHLAAIPLVQIDPYWNPTTEIADVVIPTAICGVEVEGTAYRMDGVSLRYRKMIEPTHPTDIEVLERLIERVKEIRGD
;
A
#
# COMPACT_ATOMS: atom_id res chain seq x y z
N MET A 1 -11.02 -6.37 32.87
CA MET A 1 -11.37 -6.29 31.43
C MET A 1 -11.72 -4.84 31.10
N ALA A 2 -11.15 -4.29 30.01
CA ALA A 2 -11.52 -2.98 29.49
C ALA A 2 -12.01 -3.14 28.03
N VAL A 3 -12.83 -2.19 27.57
CA VAL A 3 -13.36 -2.17 26.20
C VAL A 3 -12.99 -0.82 25.57
N ILE A 4 -12.30 -0.89 24.42
CA ILE A 4 -11.91 0.27 23.62
C ILE A 4 -12.83 0.26 22.38
N THR A 5 -13.65 1.30 22.23
CA THR A 5 -14.54 1.48 21.07
C THR A 5 -13.86 2.36 20.03
N ASP A 6 -14.35 2.27 18.78
CA ASP A 6 -13.90 3.08 17.65
C ASP A 6 -12.38 2.99 17.40
N ALA A 7 -11.82 1.80 17.68
CA ALA A 7 -10.43 1.53 17.40
C ALA A 7 -10.18 1.36 15.90
N LEU A 8 -9.02 1.85 15.44
CA LEU A 8 -8.60 1.77 14.03
C LEU A 8 -7.88 0.47 13.73
N CYS A 9 -8.18 -0.13 12.59
CA CYS A 9 -7.50 -1.35 12.13
C CYS A 9 -6.19 -1.03 11.39
N PRO A 10 -5.02 -1.52 11.86
CA PRO A 10 -3.74 -1.23 11.23
C PRO A 10 -3.33 -2.31 10.18
N PHE A 11 -4.28 -2.92 9.48
CA PHE A 11 -3.96 -3.99 8.54
C PHE A 11 -3.91 -3.52 7.08
N CYS A 12 -5.00 -2.96 6.56
CA CYS A 12 -5.09 -2.57 5.15
C CYS A 12 -5.58 -1.14 4.96
N GLY A 13 -5.48 -0.63 3.74
CA GLY A 13 -5.85 0.74 3.37
C GLY A 13 -7.30 1.15 3.67
N CYS A 14 -8.18 0.22 4.06
CA CYS A 14 -9.53 0.56 4.54
C CYS A 14 -9.51 1.24 5.90
N MET A 15 -8.52 0.97 6.75
CA MET A 15 -8.39 1.52 8.10
C MET A 15 -9.76 1.59 8.79
N CYS A 16 -10.42 0.42 8.93
CA CYS A 16 -11.74 0.34 9.56
C CYS A 16 -11.70 0.97 10.94
N ASP A 17 -12.61 1.91 11.20
CA ASP A 17 -12.65 2.79 12.38
C ASP A 17 -13.81 2.48 13.33
N ASP A 18 -14.33 1.26 13.29
CA ASP A 18 -15.46 0.78 14.06
C ASP A 18 -15.13 -0.49 14.88
N LEU A 19 -13.84 -0.71 15.15
CA LEU A 19 -13.45 -1.88 15.92
C LEU A 19 -13.74 -1.68 17.40
N MET A 20 -14.15 -2.77 18.05
CA MET A 20 -14.27 -2.85 19.50
C MET A 20 -13.21 -3.85 20.01
N ILE A 21 -12.26 -3.37 20.78
CA ILE A 21 -11.15 -4.16 21.32
C ILE A 21 -11.42 -4.46 22.79
N VAL A 22 -11.37 -5.71 23.17
CA VAL A 22 -11.48 -6.14 24.57
C VAL A 22 -10.12 -6.54 25.09
N THR A 23 -9.71 -5.94 26.22
CA THR A 23 -8.42 -6.20 26.86
C THR A 23 -8.59 -6.77 28.26
N GLU A 24 -7.65 -7.60 28.67
CA GLU A 24 -7.47 -8.08 30.04
C GLU A 24 -6.02 -7.84 30.45
N GLY A 25 -5.81 -6.91 31.40
CA GLY A 25 -4.48 -6.36 31.67
C GLY A 25 -3.89 -5.76 30.40
N ASN A 26 -2.65 -6.09 30.09
CA ASN A 26 -1.94 -5.63 28.88
C ASN A 26 -2.07 -6.63 27.70
N ARG A 27 -3.18 -7.35 27.60
CA ARG A 27 -3.43 -8.34 26.55
C ARG A 27 -4.75 -8.09 25.86
N ILE A 28 -4.73 -8.11 24.52
CA ILE A 28 -5.96 -8.10 23.71
C ILE A 28 -6.50 -9.53 23.66
N ILE A 29 -7.75 -9.70 24.11
CA ILE A 29 -8.44 -11.01 24.13
C ILE A 29 -9.49 -11.13 23.02
N GLU A 30 -9.99 -10.01 22.47
CA GLU A 30 -10.95 -10.02 21.38
C GLU A 30 -10.87 -8.73 20.54
N ALA A 31 -11.03 -8.85 19.22
CA ALA A 31 -11.13 -7.74 18.29
C ALA A 31 -12.43 -7.86 17.49
N LYS A 32 -13.54 -7.35 18.07
CA LYS A 32 -14.87 -7.36 17.42
C LYS A 32 -14.89 -6.45 16.21
N HIS A 33 -15.69 -6.81 15.22
CA HIS A 33 -15.81 -6.13 13.93
C HIS A 33 -14.53 -6.13 13.08
N ALA A 34 -13.43 -6.76 13.52
CA ALA A 34 -12.28 -6.98 12.67
C ALA A 34 -12.52 -8.12 11.67
N CYS A 35 -11.98 -8.01 10.46
CA CYS A 35 -11.85 -9.17 9.58
C CYS A 35 -10.75 -10.12 10.09
N LYS A 36 -10.69 -11.35 9.57
CA LYS A 36 -9.66 -12.32 9.99
C LYS A 36 -8.23 -11.77 9.92
N LEU A 37 -7.91 -11.02 8.86
CA LEU A 37 -6.59 -10.45 8.66
C LEU A 37 -6.27 -9.34 9.68
N GLY A 38 -7.22 -8.43 9.90
CA GLY A 38 -7.08 -7.38 10.92
C GLY A 38 -7.00 -7.95 12.33
N ALA A 39 -7.84 -8.94 12.66
CA ALA A 39 -7.80 -9.61 13.96
C ALA A 39 -6.46 -10.31 14.20
N ALA A 40 -5.92 -11.04 13.22
CA ALA A 40 -4.64 -11.71 13.32
C ALA A 40 -3.49 -10.73 13.66
N LYS A 41 -3.46 -9.56 13.00
CA LYS A 41 -2.47 -8.53 13.30
C LYS A 41 -2.65 -7.90 14.68
N ILE A 42 -3.88 -7.57 15.05
CA ILE A 42 -4.20 -6.94 16.34
C ILE A 42 -3.90 -7.88 17.51
N MET A 43 -4.21 -9.17 17.37
CA MET A 43 -3.99 -10.17 18.42
C MET A 43 -2.51 -10.50 18.64
N GLY A 44 -1.63 -10.32 17.66
CA GLY A 44 -0.18 -10.38 17.82
C GLY A 44 0.42 -11.73 18.24
N HIS A 45 -0.20 -12.86 17.91
CA HIS A 45 0.17 -14.18 18.45
C HIS A 45 1.52 -14.76 18.00
N HIS A 46 2.08 -14.28 16.89
CA HIS A 46 3.32 -14.82 16.26
C HIS A 46 4.49 -13.84 16.31
N ARG A 47 4.60 -13.13 17.41
CA ARG A 47 5.57 -12.05 17.60
C ARG A 47 6.97 -12.59 17.88
N ILE A 48 7.99 -11.98 17.26
CA ILE A 48 9.38 -12.14 17.65
C ILE A 48 9.57 -11.50 19.02
N LYS A 49 10.28 -12.17 19.94
CA LYS A 49 10.42 -11.73 21.33
C LYS A 49 11.68 -10.93 21.58
N GLU A 50 12.80 -11.37 21.01
CA GLU A 50 14.13 -10.79 21.26
C GLU A 50 14.81 -10.44 19.94
N PRO A 51 15.66 -9.43 19.91
CA PRO A 51 16.54 -9.17 18.78
C PRO A 51 17.45 -10.36 18.51
N MET A 52 17.74 -10.58 17.25
CA MET A 52 18.55 -11.72 16.82
C MET A 52 19.56 -11.27 15.77
N MET A 53 20.72 -11.91 15.76
CA MET A 53 21.70 -11.74 14.70
C MET A 53 22.41 -13.05 14.39
N ARG A 54 23.02 -13.13 13.22
CA ARG A 54 23.85 -14.24 12.80
C ARG A 54 25.11 -13.75 12.07
N PRO A 55 26.24 -14.45 12.20
CA PRO A 55 27.50 -14.03 11.59
C PRO A 55 27.49 -14.14 10.05
N ASP A 56 26.72 -15.05 9.51
CA ASP A 56 26.53 -15.27 8.07
C ASP A 56 25.18 -15.95 7.77
N LYS A 57 24.77 -15.97 6.50
CA LYS A 57 23.47 -16.48 6.04
C LYS A 57 23.25 -17.99 6.27
N ASN A 58 24.30 -18.76 6.50
CA ASN A 58 24.22 -20.20 6.73
C ASN A 58 24.22 -20.56 8.22
N SER A 59 24.47 -19.58 9.09
CA SER A 59 24.48 -19.73 10.53
C SER A 59 23.08 -19.54 11.15
N ASN A 60 22.85 -20.18 12.28
CA ASN A 60 21.64 -19.96 13.06
C ASN A 60 21.66 -18.59 13.72
N PHE A 61 20.48 -18.00 13.90
CA PHE A 61 20.31 -16.81 14.71
C PHE A 61 20.68 -17.07 16.18
N LYS A 62 21.27 -16.05 16.79
CA LYS A 62 21.48 -15.97 18.24
C LYS A 62 20.72 -14.75 18.75
N GLU A 63 20.04 -14.90 19.88
CA GLU A 63 19.44 -13.78 20.61
C GLU A 63 20.56 -12.85 21.12
N VAL A 64 20.33 -11.56 20.99
CA VAL A 64 21.24 -10.49 21.41
C VAL A 64 20.47 -9.35 22.06
N SER A 65 21.16 -8.42 22.68
CA SER A 65 20.55 -7.20 23.20
C SER A 65 20.17 -6.23 22.06
N TYR A 66 19.26 -5.30 22.34
CA TYR A 66 18.95 -4.22 21.40
C TYR A 66 20.16 -3.37 21.04
N ASP A 67 21.06 -3.13 22.02
CA ASP A 67 22.29 -2.37 21.77
C ASP A 67 23.21 -3.08 20.77
N GLU A 68 23.41 -4.37 20.93
CA GLU A 68 24.20 -5.18 19.99
C GLU A 68 23.57 -5.22 18.59
N ALA A 69 22.24 -5.38 18.52
CA ALA A 69 21.54 -5.43 17.23
C ALA A 69 21.58 -4.07 16.52
N ILE A 70 21.41 -2.97 17.23
CA ILE A 70 21.48 -1.60 16.67
C ILE A 70 22.92 -1.28 16.24
N GLU A 71 23.91 -1.65 17.02
CA GLU A 71 25.33 -1.51 16.66
C GLU A 71 25.62 -2.27 15.34
N ALA A 72 25.22 -3.53 15.25
CA ALA A 72 25.43 -4.33 14.06
C ALA A 72 24.72 -3.74 12.83
N ALA A 73 23.47 -3.25 13.02
CA ALA A 73 22.70 -2.59 11.96
C ALA A 73 23.39 -1.29 11.48
N ALA A 74 23.86 -0.45 12.42
CA ALA A 74 24.58 0.79 12.09
C ALA A 74 25.87 0.49 11.30
N GLN A 75 26.64 -0.51 11.75
CA GLN A 75 27.88 -0.93 11.07
C GLN A 75 27.60 -1.44 9.64
N ILE A 76 26.54 -2.21 9.43
CA ILE A 76 26.14 -2.68 8.10
C ILE A 76 25.82 -1.48 7.19
N LEU A 77 25.00 -0.54 7.67
CA LEU A 77 24.53 0.58 6.88
C LEU A 77 25.65 1.59 6.56
N VAL A 78 26.51 1.91 7.54
CA VAL A 78 27.63 2.86 7.34
C VAL A 78 28.71 2.32 6.42
N LYS A 79 28.97 1.00 6.44
CA LYS A 79 29.93 0.35 5.53
C LYS A 79 29.43 0.26 4.11
N SER A 80 28.15 0.34 3.88
CA SER A 80 27.53 0.28 2.55
C SER A 80 27.83 1.55 1.75
N LYS A 81 28.10 1.37 0.47
CA LYS A 81 28.27 2.47 -0.48
C LYS A 81 26.93 2.97 -1.05
N ARG A 82 25.94 2.09 -1.11
CA ARG A 82 24.61 2.40 -1.64
C ARG A 82 23.54 1.58 -0.91
N PRO A 83 23.19 1.95 0.33
CA PRO A 83 22.19 1.22 1.10
C PRO A 83 20.77 1.47 0.59
N LEU A 84 19.89 0.44 0.69
CA LEU A 84 18.47 0.51 0.40
C LEU A 84 17.67 0.43 1.70
N LEU A 85 16.83 1.43 1.97
CA LEU A 85 15.84 1.43 3.06
C LEU A 85 14.46 1.21 2.46
N TYR A 86 13.84 0.04 2.71
CA TYR A 86 12.59 -0.35 2.06
C TYR A 86 11.54 -0.85 3.05
N GLY A 87 10.25 -0.68 2.70
CA GLY A 87 9.11 -1.17 3.46
C GLY A 87 8.15 -0.06 3.84
N TRP A 88 8.11 0.35 5.11
CA TRP A 88 7.44 1.53 5.68
C TRP A 88 5.90 1.49 5.66
N ALA A 89 5.29 0.75 4.75
CA ALA A 89 3.85 0.80 4.47
C ALA A 89 2.96 0.28 5.63
N SER A 90 3.54 -0.41 6.60
CA SER A 90 2.87 -0.84 7.84
C SER A 90 3.38 -0.13 9.09
N ALA A 91 4.06 1.01 8.92
CA ALA A 91 4.49 1.91 9.98
C ALA A 91 3.64 3.21 10.01
N LEU A 92 3.79 4.02 11.06
CA LEU A 92 3.12 5.31 11.21
C LEU A 92 3.88 6.45 10.51
N CYS A 93 3.23 7.59 10.27
CA CYS A 93 3.84 8.72 9.58
C CYS A 93 5.07 9.28 10.32
N GLU A 94 5.04 9.24 11.64
CA GLU A 94 6.15 9.67 12.50
C GLU A 94 7.40 8.80 12.28
N VAL A 95 7.21 7.50 12.04
CA VAL A 95 8.29 6.55 11.69
C VAL A 95 8.83 6.84 10.29
N HIS A 96 7.96 7.16 9.33
CA HIS A 96 8.36 7.51 7.97
C HIS A 96 9.32 8.70 7.95
N LYS A 97 9.02 9.75 8.74
CA LYS A 97 9.91 10.92 8.88
C LYS A 97 11.30 10.52 9.37
N LYS A 98 11.39 9.68 10.40
CA LYS A 98 12.68 9.19 10.92
C LYS A 98 13.43 8.36 9.88
N GLY A 99 12.72 7.54 9.10
CA GLY A 99 13.31 6.77 8.00
C GLY A 99 13.90 7.63 6.89
N ILE A 100 13.23 8.73 6.53
CA ILE A 100 13.74 9.69 5.53
C ILE A 100 14.99 10.41 6.06
N LEU A 101 15.00 10.83 7.32
CA LEU A 101 16.18 11.41 7.95
C LEU A 101 17.37 10.43 7.96
N LEU A 102 17.12 9.15 8.26
CA LEU A 102 18.17 8.12 8.21
C LEU A 102 18.68 7.92 6.77
N ALA A 103 17.78 7.96 5.76
CA ALA A 103 18.16 7.81 4.38
C ALA A 103 19.02 8.99 3.89
N GLU A 104 18.66 10.19 4.26
CA GLU A 104 19.43 11.40 3.97
C GLU A 104 20.81 11.34 4.63
N GLU A 105 20.88 10.97 5.91
CA GLU A 105 22.11 10.80 6.67
C GLU A 105 23.07 9.80 6.01
N LEU A 106 22.55 8.68 5.53
CA LEU A 106 23.33 7.61 4.89
C LEU A 106 23.65 7.87 3.40
N GLY A 107 23.02 8.83 2.75
CA GLY A 107 23.01 8.91 1.29
C GLY A 107 22.31 7.71 0.63
N ALA A 108 21.32 7.15 1.30
CA ALA A 108 20.64 5.92 0.92
C ALA A 108 19.52 6.12 -0.10
N ILE A 109 19.08 5.03 -0.71
CA ILE A 109 17.80 4.97 -1.41
C ILE A 109 16.72 4.63 -0.38
N ILE A 110 15.65 5.42 -0.33
CA ILE A 110 14.44 5.08 0.43
C ILE A 110 13.26 4.86 -0.49
N ASP A 111 12.56 3.73 -0.27
CA ASP A 111 11.42 3.35 -1.10
C ASP A 111 10.41 2.52 -0.31
N ASN A 112 9.17 2.48 -0.77
CA ASN A 112 8.13 1.72 -0.10
C ASN A 112 7.42 0.71 -1.01
N THR A 113 6.51 -0.06 -0.44
CA THR A 113 5.75 -1.09 -1.18
C THR A 113 4.92 -0.55 -2.34
N ALA A 114 4.72 0.78 -2.47
CA ALA A 114 4.06 1.36 -3.64
C ALA A 114 4.80 1.04 -4.94
N SER A 115 6.12 1.02 -4.95
CA SER A 115 6.93 0.76 -6.16
C SER A 115 6.60 -0.57 -6.82
N VAL A 116 6.27 -1.61 -6.06
CA VAL A 116 5.84 -2.92 -6.59
C VAL A 116 4.32 -3.08 -6.73
N CYS A 117 3.55 -2.09 -6.30
CA CYS A 117 2.09 -2.14 -6.25
C CYS A 117 1.45 -1.02 -7.08
N HIS A 118 1.52 0.21 -6.61
CA HIS A 118 0.89 1.41 -7.16
C HIS A 118 1.90 2.48 -7.62
N GLY A 119 3.17 2.16 -7.83
CA GLY A 119 4.15 3.05 -8.47
C GLY A 119 3.66 3.62 -9.80
N PRO A 120 3.08 2.79 -10.70
CA PRO A 120 2.44 3.28 -11.92
C PRO A 120 1.32 4.31 -11.68
N SER A 121 0.58 4.18 -10.58
CA SER A 121 -0.45 5.18 -10.21
C SER A 121 0.19 6.51 -9.80
N THR A 122 1.30 6.48 -9.08
CA THR A 122 2.02 7.69 -8.69
C THR A 122 2.48 8.48 -9.91
N LEU A 123 3.04 7.80 -10.92
CA LEU A 123 3.45 8.43 -12.18
C LEU A 123 2.28 9.10 -12.91
N ALA A 124 1.16 8.38 -13.07
CA ALA A 124 -0.02 8.92 -13.74
C ALA A 124 -0.63 10.12 -12.97
N VAL A 125 -0.61 10.08 -11.63
CA VAL A 125 -1.08 11.17 -10.78
C VAL A 125 -0.18 12.40 -10.90
N HIS A 126 1.13 12.24 -11.01
CA HIS A 126 2.05 13.37 -11.26
C HIS A 126 1.76 14.06 -12.60
N GLU A 127 1.36 13.32 -13.62
CA GLU A 127 1.03 13.91 -14.94
C GLU A 127 -0.34 14.61 -14.95
N LYS A 128 -1.37 14.04 -14.30
CA LYS A 128 -2.77 14.45 -14.50
C LYS A 128 -3.54 14.82 -13.24
N GLY A 129 -2.97 14.60 -12.07
CA GLY A 129 -3.74 14.66 -10.83
C GLY A 129 -4.64 13.43 -10.65
N LEU A 130 -5.52 13.47 -9.65
CA LEU A 130 -6.43 12.37 -9.34
C LEU A 130 -7.82 12.92 -9.00
N PRO A 131 -8.82 12.78 -9.89
CA PRO A 131 -10.22 13.14 -9.58
C PRO A 131 -10.80 12.09 -8.62
N THR A 132 -10.55 12.28 -7.33
CA THR A 132 -10.93 11.34 -6.26
C THR A 132 -11.87 11.97 -5.23
N SER A 133 -12.30 11.17 -4.27
CA SER A 133 -13.10 11.60 -3.12
C SER A 133 -12.81 10.73 -1.91
N THR A 134 -13.42 11.05 -0.75
CA THR A 134 -13.31 10.19 0.42
C THR A 134 -14.20 8.95 0.28
N LEU A 135 -13.83 7.86 0.98
CA LEU A 135 -14.68 6.67 1.11
C LEU A 135 -16.04 7.01 1.74
N GLY A 136 -16.09 8.04 2.58
CA GLY A 136 -17.33 8.58 3.13
C GLY A 136 -18.25 9.17 2.06
N GLN A 137 -17.71 9.89 1.08
CA GLN A 137 -18.49 10.42 -0.05
C GLN A 137 -19.04 9.26 -0.90
N ILE A 138 -18.23 8.27 -1.19
CA ILE A 138 -18.64 7.09 -1.98
C ILE A 138 -19.75 6.32 -1.24
N LYS A 139 -19.57 6.07 0.07
CA LYS A 139 -20.59 5.44 0.92
C LYS A 139 -21.93 6.15 0.83
N ASN A 140 -21.91 7.48 0.89
CA ASN A 140 -23.13 8.27 0.99
C ASN A 140 -23.80 8.56 -0.35
N ARG A 141 -23.07 8.54 -1.47
CA ARG A 141 -23.53 9.05 -2.76
C ARG A 141 -23.50 8.08 -3.93
N ALA A 142 -22.50 7.14 -3.96
CA ALA A 142 -22.28 6.34 -5.15
C ALA A 142 -23.48 5.43 -5.47
N ASP A 143 -23.97 5.53 -6.69
CA ASP A 143 -25.00 4.66 -7.29
C ASP A 143 -24.42 3.75 -8.37
N VAL A 144 -23.25 4.08 -8.95
CA VAL A 144 -22.47 3.20 -9.82
C VAL A 144 -21.09 2.98 -9.22
N VAL A 145 -20.69 1.73 -9.03
CA VAL A 145 -19.37 1.36 -8.52
C VAL A 145 -18.72 0.37 -9.46
N VAL A 146 -17.54 0.71 -9.94
CA VAL A 146 -16.72 -0.14 -10.82
C VAL A 146 -15.50 -0.62 -10.05
N PHE A 147 -15.26 -1.93 -10.04
CA PHE A 147 -14.02 -2.53 -9.60
C PHE A 147 -13.23 -2.99 -10.81
N TRP A 148 -12.11 -2.35 -11.11
CA TRP A 148 -11.28 -2.63 -12.28
C TRP A 148 -9.94 -3.23 -11.87
N GLY A 149 -9.70 -4.49 -12.21
CA GLY A 149 -8.45 -5.18 -11.89
C GLY A 149 -8.15 -5.22 -10.39
N CYS A 150 -9.20 -5.31 -9.54
CA CYS A 150 -9.07 -5.40 -8.08
C CYS A 150 -10.11 -6.35 -7.47
N ASN A 151 -9.71 -7.05 -6.42
CA ASN A 151 -10.55 -8.02 -5.72
C ASN A 151 -10.68 -7.65 -4.22
N PRO A 152 -11.50 -6.64 -3.87
CA PRO A 152 -11.68 -6.24 -2.46
C PRO A 152 -12.23 -7.36 -1.57
N ALA A 153 -12.97 -8.34 -2.11
CA ALA A 153 -13.43 -9.48 -1.32
C ALA A 153 -12.28 -10.21 -0.60
N GLN A 154 -11.11 -10.28 -1.22
CA GLN A 154 -9.90 -10.90 -0.65
C GLN A 154 -8.96 -9.88 -0.02
N ALA A 155 -8.59 -8.83 -0.76
CA ALA A 155 -7.55 -7.88 -0.33
C ALA A 155 -8.04 -6.86 0.73
N HIS A 156 -9.33 -6.52 0.73
CA HIS A 156 -9.96 -5.53 1.60
C HIS A 156 -11.31 -6.04 2.12
N PRO A 157 -11.35 -7.09 2.95
CA PRO A 157 -12.57 -7.87 3.20
C PRO A 157 -13.78 -7.05 3.70
N ARG A 158 -13.55 -5.94 4.40
CA ARG A 158 -14.64 -5.07 4.89
C ARG A 158 -14.99 -3.90 3.96
N HIS A 159 -14.22 -3.67 2.88
CA HIS A 159 -14.44 -2.52 1.99
C HIS A 159 -15.85 -2.47 1.41
N MET A 160 -16.32 -3.59 0.88
CA MET A 160 -17.65 -3.67 0.26
C MET A 160 -18.77 -3.44 1.26
N GLY A 161 -18.62 -3.96 2.47
CA GLY A 161 -19.61 -3.80 3.55
C GLY A 161 -19.63 -2.39 4.15
N ARG A 162 -18.45 -1.76 4.28
CA ARG A 162 -18.33 -0.47 4.95
C ARG A 162 -18.50 0.74 4.05
N TYR A 163 -18.04 0.66 2.79
CA TYR A 163 -17.86 1.87 2.00
C TYR A 163 -18.50 1.84 0.61
N SER A 164 -18.63 0.68 -0.06
CA SER A 164 -18.95 0.69 -1.48
C SER A 164 -20.20 -0.08 -1.89
N VAL A 165 -20.30 -1.38 -1.59
CA VAL A 165 -21.37 -2.24 -2.15
C VAL A 165 -22.60 -2.30 -1.25
N PHE A 166 -22.41 -2.77 0.00
CA PHE A 166 -23.52 -3.05 0.92
C PHE A 166 -23.78 -1.91 1.91
N ALA A 167 -22.88 -0.97 2.03
CA ALA A 167 -22.98 0.13 2.98
C ALA A 167 -24.22 0.98 2.73
N LYS A 168 -24.98 1.25 3.77
CA LYS A 168 -26.04 2.27 3.76
C LYS A 168 -25.40 3.65 3.98
N GLY A 169 -25.84 4.63 3.22
CA GLY A 169 -25.36 6.01 3.30
C GLY A 169 -26.51 7.00 3.32
N PHE A 170 -26.20 8.28 3.47
CA PHE A 170 -27.21 9.34 3.60
C PHE A 170 -28.13 9.42 2.37
N PHE A 171 -27.57 9.33 1.16
CA PHE A 171 -28.34 9.35 -0.09
C PHE A 171 -28.52 7.93 -0.70
N SER A 172 -28.08 6.91 -0.01
CA SER A 172 -28.16 5.49 -0.40
C SER A 172 -28.62 4.61 0.76
N ASP A 173 -29.76 4.99 1.35
CA ASP A 173 -30.33 4.37 2.56
C ASP A 173 -30.69 2.89 2.40
N LYS A 174 -31.01 2.44 1.16
CA LYS A 174 -31.27 1.03 0.83
C LYS A 174 -29.98 0.25 0.48
N GLY A 175 -28.80 0.87 0.57
CA GLY A 175 -27.50 0.24 0.37
C GLY A 175 -27.38 -0.43 -1.01
N ARG A 176 -27.11 -1.76 -1.03
CA ARG A 176 -26.88 -2.54 -2.26
C ARG A 176 -28.01 -2.37 -3.31
N LYS A 177 -29.25 -2.22 -2.89
CA LYS A 177 -30.41 -2.09 -3.80
C LYS A 177 -30.41 -0.79 -4.62
N MET A 178 -29.61 0.19 -4.23
CA MET A 178 -29.49 1.48 -4.93
C MET A 178 -28.20 1.61 -5.74
N ARG A 179 -27.43 0.52 -5.86
CA ARG A 179 -26.12 0.55 -6.50
C ARG A 179 -26.03 -0.43 -7.64
N LYS A 180 -25.56 0.02 -8.78
CA LYS A 180 -25.08 -0.81 -9.89
C LYS A 180 -23.62 -1.12 -9.66
N ILE A 181 -23.29 -2.40 -9.55
CA ILE A 181 -21.93 -2.88 -9.31
C ILE A 181 -21.40 -3.54 -10.58
N ILE A 182 -20.27 -3.05 -11.06
CA ILE A 182 -19.60 -3.52 -12.26
C ILE A 182 -18.21 -4.02 -11.88
N VAL A 183 -17.83 -5.18 -12.37
CA VAL A 183 -16.47 -5.71 -12.22
C VAL A 183 -15.86 -5.91 -13.60
N VAL A 184 -14.69 -5.30 -13.81
CA VAL A 184 -13.88 -5.46 -15.03
C VAL A 184 -12.59 -6.16 -14.62
N ASP A 185 -12.38 -7.39 -15.08
CA ASP A 185 -11.21 -8.19 -14.72
C ASP A 185 -10.93 -9.25 -15.77
N VAL A 186 -9.70 -9.76 -15.81
CA VAL A 186 -9.28 -10.85 -16.72
C VAL A 186 -9.87 -12.21 -16.30
N ARG A 187 -10.30 -12.34 -15.06
CA ARG A 187 -10.90 -13.55 -14.49
C ARG A 187 -12.05 -13.21 -13.57
N LYS A 188 -13.00 -14.12 -13.43
CA LYS A 188 -14.10 -13.97 -12.49
C LYS A 188 -13.57 -14.11 -11.05
N THR A 189 -13.47 -12.99 -10.34
CA THR A 189 -13.01 -12.92 -8.94
C THR A 189 -14.18 -13.09 -7.96
N ASP A 190 -13.87 -13.27 -6.64
CA ASP A 190 -14.92 -13.32 -5.62
C ASP A 190 -15.75 -12.03 -5.57
N THR A 191 -15.15 -10.89 -5.90
CA THR A 191 -15.88 -9.61 -6.01
C THR A 191 -16.90 -9.65 -7.14
N ALA A 192 -16.64 -10.37 -8.24
CA ALA A 192 -17.58 -10.50 -9.34
C ALA A 192 -18.86 -11.29 -8.98
N ASN A 193 -18.83 -12.08 -7.90
CA ASN A 193 -20.02 -12.83 -7.44
C ASN A 193 -21.13 -11.91 -6.91
N VAL A 194 -20.82 -10.66 -6.55
CA VAL A 194 -21.80 -9.67 -6.08
C VAL A 194 -22.07 -8.58 -7.11
N ALA A 195 -21.46 -8.66 -8.30
CA ALA A 195 -21.63 -7.70 -9.37
C ALA A 195 -22.99 -7.89 -10.10
N ASP A 196 -23.55 -6.79 -10.58
CA ASP A 196 -24.67 -6.80 -11.52
C ASP A 196 -24.18 -7.05 -12.95
N GLU A 197 -22.93 -6.70 -13.21
CA GLU A 197 -22.30 -6.85 -14.51
C GLU A 197 -20.82 -7.21 -14.36
N TYR A 198 -20.41 -8.28 -15.03
CA TYR A 198 -19.02 -8.68 -15.13
C TYR A 198 -18.56 -8.54 -16.58
N VAL A 199 -17.53 -7.75 -16.78
CA VAL A 199 -16.88 -7.52 -18.07
C VAL A 199 -15.53 -8.21 -18.04
N GLN A 200 -15.38 -9.28 -18.78
CA GLN A 200 -14.10 -9.97 -18.92
C GLN A 200 -13.25 -9.28 -19.99
N VAL A 201 -12.04 -8.90 -19.61
CA VAL A 201 -11.05 -8.33 -20.53
C VAL A 201 -9.89 -9.30 -20.74
N GLU A 202 -9.31 -9.29 -21.93
CA GLU A 202 -8.07 -10.03 -22.18
C GLU A 202 -6.91 -9.43 -21.40
N GLN A 203 -6.00 -10.28 -20.95
CA GLN A 203 -4.84 -9.84 -20.16
C GLN A 203 -4.00 -8.82 -20.95
N GLY A 204 -3.83 -7.63 -20.40
CA GLY A 204 -3.05 -6.54 -20.98
C GLY A 204 -3.81 -5.70 -22.01
N ALA A 205 -5.11 -5.91 -22.18
CA ALA A 205 -5.96 -5.15 -23.10
C ALA A 205 -6.61 -3.91 -22.46
N ASP A 206 -6.39 -3.67 -21.17
CA ASP A 206 -7.02 -2.59 -20.39
C ASP A 206 -6.91 -1.22 -21.08
N TYR A 207 -5.73 -0.86 -21.58
CA TYR A 207 -5.51 0.41 -22.27
C TYR A 207 -6.44 0.57 -23.49
N MET A 208 -6.58 -0.47 -24.30
CA MET A 208 -7.42 -0.45 -25.50
C MET A 208 -8.91 -0.38 -25.15
N VAL A 209 -9.34 -1.14 -24.15
CA VAL A 209 -10.72 -1.15 -23.66
C VAL A 209 -11.10 0.22 -23.10
N ILE A 210 -10.25 0.84 -22.29
CA ILE A 210 -10.46 2.19 -21.76
C ILE A 210 -10.49 3.22 -22.91
N SER A 211 -9.58 3.11 -23.90
CA SER A 211 -9.56 4.00 -25.05
C SER A 211 -10.84 3.89 -25.90
N ALA A 212 -11.37 2.68 -26.09
CA ALA A 212 -12.63 2.45 -26.78
C ALA A 212 -13.81 3.10 -26.03
N LEU A 213 -13.88 2.96 -24.70
CA LEU A 213 -14.90 3.64 -23.88
C LEU A 213 -14.81 5.16 -24.03
N ARG A 214 -13.61 5.73 -24.03
CA ARG A 214 -13.39 7.17 -24.23
C ARG A 214 -13.86 7.62 -25.62
N ALA A 215 -13.54 6.86 -26.67
CA ALA A 215 -14.03 7.15 -28.03
C ALA A 215 -15.56 7.14 -28.10
N ILE A 216 -16.21 6.17 -27.44
CA ILE A 216 -17.69 6.10 -27.37
C ILE A 216 -18.26 7.32 -26.63
N LEU A 217 -17.65 7.71 -25.49
CA LEU A 217 -18.07 8.90 -24.75
C LEU A 217 -17.95 10.19 -25.55
N ALA A 218 -16.92 10.27 -26.42
CA ALA A 218 -16.72 11.38 -27.36
C ALA A 218 -17.66 11.34 -28.58
N GLY A 219 -18.62 10.43 -28.63
CA GLY A 219 -19.54 10.29 -29.78
C GLY A 219 -18.94 9.58 -30.99
N GLN A 220 -17.75 9.00 -30.87
CA GLN A 220 -17.01 8.36 -31.96
C GLN A 220 -17.16 6.82 -31.95
N ALA A 221 -18.33 6.31 -31.57
CA ALA A 221 -18.59 4.87 -31.55
C ALA A 221 -18.36 4.17 -32.91
N ALA A 222 -18.50 4.91 -34.02
CA ALA A 222 -18.31 4.37 -35.36
C ALA A 222 -16.90 3.83 -35.63
N VAL A 223 -15.86 4.47 -35.06
CA VAL A 223 -14.46 4.07 -35.26
C VAL A 223 -14.00 2.95 -34.30
N VAL A 224 -14.84 2.57 -33.32
CA VAL A 224 -14.52 1.47 -32.41
C VAL A 224 -14.74 0.14 -33.12
N PRO A 225 -13.76 -0.78 -33.15
CA PRO A 225 -13.91 -2.12 -33.69
C PRO A 225 -15.03 -2.92 -33.03
N ASP A 226 -15.57 -3.92 -33.71
CA ASP A 226 -16.65 -4.78 -33.21
C ASP A 226 -16.25 -5.53 -31.94
N GLN A 227 -14.93 -5.76 -31.73
CA GLN A 227 -14.37 -6.34 -30.52
C GLN A 227 -13.07 -5.64 -30.15
N VAL A 228 -12.89 -5.33 -28.87
CA VAL A 228 -11.67 -4.73 -28.30
C VAL A 228 -11.31 -5.45 -27.00
N GLY A 229 -10.15 -6.12 -26.97
CA GLY A 229 -9.64 -6.80 -25.79
C GLY A 229 -10.60 -7.84 -25.19
N GLY A 230 -11.30 -8.59 -26.04
CA GLY A 230 -12.28 -9.59 -25.65
C GLY A 230 -13.68 -9.06 -25.37
N VAL A 231 -13.88 -7.73 -25.37
CA VAL A 231 -15.16 -7.07 -25.10
C VAL A 231 -15.82 -6.64 -26.40
N THR A 232 -17.09 -6.97 -26.62
CA THR A 232 -17.79 -6.56 -27.85
C THR A 232 -18.15 -5.07 -27.80
N LYS A 233 -18.33 -4.48 -29.00
CA LYS A 233 -18.72 -3.07 -29.13
C LYS A 233 -20.05 -2.77 -28.42
N GLU A 234 -21.03 -3.68 -28.51
CA GLU A 234 -22.31 -3.53 -27.82
C GLU A 234 -22.14 -3.48 -26.29
N GLN A 235 -21.27 -4.33 -25.74
CA GLN A 235 -20.96 -4.32 -24.33
C GLN A 235 -20.27 -3.00 -23.91
N LEU A 236 -19.35 -2.49 -24.74
CA LEU A 236 -18.66 -1.21 -24.49
C LEU A 236 -19.63 -0.04 -24.55
N VAL A 237 -20.55 0.01 -25.52
CA VAL A 237 -21.58 1.05 -25.62
C VAL A 237 -22.50 1.01 -24.39
N LYS A 238 -23.00 -0.17 -24.03
CA LYS A 238 -23.83 -0.35 -22.85
C LYS A 238 -23.11 0.07 -21.56
N LEU A 239 -21.84 -0.27 -21.43
CA LEU A 239 -21.01 0.14 -20.28
C LEU A 239 -20.87 1.67 -20.25
N ALA A 240 -20.51 2.30 -21.36
CA ALA A 240 -20.38 3.75 -21.46
C ALA A 240 -21.69 4.46 -21.09
N ASP A 241 -22.84 3.98 -21.56
CA ASP A 241 -24.15 4.53 -21.23
C ASP A 241 -24.49 4.36 -19.73
N THR A 242 -24.16 3.21 -19.14
CA THR A 242 -24.33 2.98 -17.70
C THR A 242 -23.48 3.98 -16.91
N LEU A 243 -22.22 4.22 -17.31
CA LEU A 243 -21.34 5.17 -16.65
C LEU A 243 -21.86 6.62 -16.76
N LYS A 244 -22.32 7.02 -17.95
CA LYS A 244 -22.86 8.38 -18.18
C LYS A 244 -24.13 8.69 -17.37
N THR A 245 -24.93 7.69 -17.08
CA THR A 245 -26.23 7.86 -16.38
C THR A 245 -26.11 7.79 -14.86
N ALA A 246 -24.93 7.54 -14.32
CA ALA A 246 -24.67 7.57 -12.88
C ALA A 246 -24.99 8.98 -12.30
N LYS A 247 -25.50 9.04 -11.09
CA LYS A 247 -25.60 10.30 -10.33
C LYS A 247 -24.27 10.64 -9.66
N PHE A 248 -23.59 9.61 -9.16
CA PHE A 248 -22.24 9.67 -8.62
C PHE A 248 -21.57 8.30 -8.82
N GLY A 249 -20.63 8.22 -9.75
CA GLY A 249 -19.90 7.01 -10.05
C GLY A 249 -18.53 6.96 -9.35
N ALA A 250 -18.07 5.76 -9.05
CA ALA A 250 -16.74 5.53 -8.49
C ALA A 250 -16.04 4.35 -9.17
N ILE A 251 -14.81 4.56 -9.65
CA ILE A 251 -13.93 3.50 -10.14
C ILE A 251 -12.89 3.20 -9.05
N PHE A 252 -12.87 1.97 -8.58
CA PHE A 252 -11.80 1.43 -7.77
C PHE A 252 -10.90 0.57 -8.65
N PHE A 253 -9.58 0.80 -8.62
CA PHE A 253 -8.65 0.02 -9.40
C PHE A 253 -7.52 -0.57 -8.55
N GLY A 254 -7.00 -1.72 -8.97
CA GLY A 254 -5.94 -2.43 -8.25
C GLY A 254 -4.77 -2.84 -9.13
N MET A 255 -4.01 -3.81 -8.63
CA MET A 255 -2.80 -4.30 -9.30
C MET A 255 -3.08 -4.92 -10.66
N GLY A 256 -4.27 -5.44 -10.93
CA GLY A 256 -4.66 -5.91 -12.25
C GLY A 256 -4.51 -4.84 -13.32
N LEU A 257 -4.73 -3.56 -12.96
CA LEU A 257 -4.55 -2.44 -13.87
C LEU A 257 -3.11 -1.89 -13.84
N THR A 258 -2.48 -1.77 -12.66
CA THR A 258 -1.14 -1.19 -12.52
C THR A 258 -0.03 -2.10 -13.00
N GLN A 259 -0.19 -3.42 -12.90
CA GLN A 259 0.83 -4.42 -13.24
C GLN A 259 0.58 -5.12 -14.59
N SER A 260 -0.49 -4.77 -15.30
CA SER A 260 -0.74 -5.26 -16.65
C SER A 260 0.10 -4.52 -17.71
N LYS A 261 0.08 -5.00 -18.94
CA LYS A 261 0.75 -4.34 -20.08
C LYS A 261 0.23 -2.90 -20.22
N GLY A 262 1.12 -1.93 -20.32
CA GLY A 262 0.77 -0.49 -20.31
C GLY A 262 1.04 0.21 -18.99
N ARG A 263 1.04 -0.51 -17.87
CA ARG A 263 1.43 -0.01 -16.54
C ARG A 263 0.81 1.37 -16.23
N TYR A 264 1.62 2.42 -16.07
CA TYR A 264 1.13 3.76 -15.74
C TYR A 264 0.22 4.38 -16.81
N LYS A 265 0.38 3.99 -18.09
CA LYS A 265 -0.49 4.47 -19.16
C LYS A 265 -1.93 3.94 -19.04
N ASN A 266 -2.14 2.77 -18.44
CA ASN A 266 -3.49 2.29 -18.12
C ASN A 266 -4.16 3.23 -17.10
N ILE A 267 -3.42 3.64 -16.08
CA ILE A 267 -3.93 4.53 -15.03
C ILE A 267 -4.16 5.93 -15.57
N ASP A 268 -3.21 6.45 -16.35
CA ASP A 268 -3.34 7.70 -17.07
C ASP A 268 -4.62 7.75 -17.92
N ASN A 269 -4.87 6.66 -18.66
CA ASN A 269 -6.07 6.52 -19.49
C ASN A 269 -7.36 6.40 -18.66
N ALA A 270 -7.30 5.69 -17.51
CA ALA A 270 -8.44 5.56 -16.59
C ALA A 270 -8.77 6.90 -15.88
N ILE A 271 -7.76 7.70 -15.53
CA ILE A 271 -7.93 9.06 -15.03
C ILE A 271 -8.60 9.93 -16.12
N SER A 272 -8.13 9.84 -17.35
CA SER A 272 -8.73 10.55 -18.48
C SER A 272 -10.19 10.16 -18.72
N LEU A 273 -10.51 8.85 -18.69
CA LEU A 273 -11.88 8.35 -18.74
C LEU A 273 -12.75 8.98 -17.63
N THR A 274 -12.23 9.00 -16.41
CA THR A 274 -12.94 9.59 -15.26
C THR A 274 -13.16 11.10 -15.46
N THR A 275 -12.17 11.82 -15.97
CA THR A 275 -12.27 13.25 -16.27
C THR A 275 -13.32 13.51 -17.35
N GLU A 276 -13.33 12.72 -18.41
CA GLU A 276 -14.33 12.84 -19.50
C GLU A 276 -15.75 12.52 -19.01
N LEU A 277 -15.91 11.51 -18.12
CA LEU A 277 -17.20 11.22 -17.48
C LEU A 277 -17.74 12.40 -16.66
N ASN A 278 -16.85 13.22 -16.09
CA ASN A 278 -17.25 14.43 -15.34
C ASN A 278 -17.86 15.54 -16.26
N SER A 279 -17.80 15.40 -17.58
CA SER A 279 -18.57 16.24 -18.50
C SER A 279 -20.07 15.85 -18.56
N PHE A 280 -20.41 14.65 -18.13
CA PHE A 280 -21.80 14.14 -18.15
C PHE A 280 -22.41 14.06 -16.75
N THR A 281 -21.60 13.64 -15.78
CA THR A 281 -22.05 13.36 -14.41
C THR A 281 -20.90 13.59 -13.42
N LYS A 282 -21.01 13.10 -12.19
CA LYS A 282 -19.93 13.13 -11.18
C LYS A 282 -19.31 11.75 -11.08
N PHE A 283 -18.03 11.67 -11.38
CA PHE A 283 -17.26 10.43 -11.34
C PHE A 283 -15.93 10.61 -10.63
N VAL A 284 -15.52 9.62 -9.85
CA VAL A 284 -14.24 9.62 -9.14
C VAL A 284 -13.49 8.32 -9.38
N ILE A 285 -12.17 8.35 -9.20
CA ILE A 285 -11.31 7.17 -9.31
C ILE A 285 -10.41 7.06 -8.08
N MET A 286 -10.20 5.83 -7.58
CA MET A 286 -9.44 5.59 -6.37
C MET A 286 -8.58 4.32 -6.47
N PRO A 287 -7.26 4.39 -6.17
CA PRO A 287 -6.41 3.22 -6.06
C PRO A 287 -6.74 2.39 -4.81
N MET A 288 -6.89 1.08 -4.97
CA MET A 288 -7.09 0.12 -3.87
C MET A 288 -5.74 -0.29 -3.26
N ARG A 289 -5.13 0.60 -2.48
CA ARG A 289 -3.83 0.36 -1.82
C ARG A 289 -3.95 -0.68 -0.72
N GLY A 290 -3.02 -1.66 -0.70
CA GLY A 290 -3.07 -2.83 0.17
C GLY A 290 -2.74 -2.52 1.63
N HIS A 291 -1.50 -2.18 1.94
CA HIS A 291 -1.07 -1.90 3.30
C HIS A 291 -1.69 -0.61 3.85
N TYR A 292 -1.88 -0.53 5.17
CA TYR A 292 -2.72 0.50 5.75
C TYR A 292 -2.16 1.92 5.57
N ASN A 293 -0.85 2.11 5.57
CA ASN A 293 -0.24 3.44 5.52
C ASN A 293 0.69 3.70 4.32
N VAL A 294 0.46 3.02 3.20
CA VAL A 294 1.13 3.33 1.93
C VAL A 294 0.90 4.78 1.50
N THR A 295 -0.34 5.27 1.69
CA THR A 295 -0.70 6.66 1.42
C THR A 295 0.09 7.61 2.30
N GLY A 296 0.21 7.32 3.59
CA GLY A 296 0.96 8.16 4.53
C GLY A 296 2.44 8.23 4.22
N PHE A 297 3.08 7.14 3.81
CA PHE A 297 4.46 7.21 3.35
C PHE A 297 4.61 8.19 2.18
N GLY A 298 3.76 8.07 1.16
CA GLY A 298 3.79 8.98 0.01
C GLY A 298 3.60 10.45 0.41
N GLN A 299 2.72 10.74 1.37
CA GLN A 299 2.51 12.09 1.89
C GLN A 299 3.78 12.61 2.60
N VAL A 300 4.29 11.87 3.59
CA VAL A 300 5.47 12.27 4.36
C VAL A 300 6.69 12.41 3.45
N CYS A 301 6.93 11.45 2.57
CA CYS A 301 8.04 11.50 1.63
C CYS A 301 7.95 12.73 0.70
N THR A 302 6.74 13.07 0.24
CA THR A 302 6.52 14.28 -0.57
C THR A 302 6.82 15.56 0.24
N TRP A 303 6.42 15.64 1.50
CA TRP A 303 6.69 16.83 2.33
C TRP A 303 8.17 17.03 2.61
N GLU A 304 8.89 15.95 2.88
CA GLU A 304 10.29 16.00 3.27
C GLU A 304 11.24 16.12 2.05
N THR A 305 10.84 15.59 0.87
CA THR A 305 11.76 15.44 -0.28
C THR A 305 11.25 16.04 -1.58
N GLY A 306 9.98 16.36 -1.70
CA GLY A 306 9.33 16.75 -2.95
C GLY A 306 8.84 15.56 -3.80
N PHE A 307 9.14 14.31 -3.43
CA PHE A 307 8.81 13.10 -4.17
C PHE A 307 8.09 12.07 -3.28
N ALA A 308 7.18 11.28 -3.87
CA ALA A 308 6.32 10.40 -3.10
C ALA A 308 6.95 9.05 -2.71
N THR A 309 8.00 8.61 -3.38
CA THR A 309 8.64 7.29 -3.21
C THR A 309 9.93 7.21 -4.03
N ALA A 310 10.71 6.14 -3.86
CA ALA A 310 11.90 5.83 -4.69
C ALA A 310 12.93 6.98 -4.74
N VAL A 311 13.24 7.59 -3.59
CA VAL A 311 14.15 8.72 -3.48
C VAL A 311 15.56 8.25 -3.19
N ASP A 312 16.53 8.71 -3.97
CA ASP A 312 17.97 8.44 -3.82
C ASP A 312 18.68 9.70 -3.31
N PHE A 313 19.35 9.60 -2.16
CA PHE A 313 20.11 10.68 -1.53
C PHE A 313 21.63 10.62 -1.80
N ALA A 314 22.11 9.67 -2.63
CA ALA A 314 23.55 9.51 -2.90
C ALA A 314 24.25 10.77 -3.47
N ARG A 315 23.47 11.73 -3.99
CA ARG A 315 23.98 12.99 -4.55
C ARG A 315 23.98 14.16 -3.54
N GLY A 316 23.65 13.89 -2.28
CA GLY A 316 23.50 14.92 -1.24
C GLY A 316 22.23 15.75 -1.34
N ALA A 317 21.30 15.38 -2.22
CA ALA A 317 19.96 15.96 -2.36
C ALA A 317 18.99 14.89 -2.86
N PRO A 318 17.67 15.04 -2.59
CA PRO A 318 16.68 14.11 -3.07
C PRO A 318 16.69 13.99 -4.60
N TYR A 319 16.82 12.79 -5.12
CA TYR A 319 16.75 12.49 -6.54
C TYR A 319 15.71 11.39 -6.79
N TYR A 320 14.85 11.62 -7.78
CA TYR A 320 13.75 10.72 -8.12
C TYR A 320 13.74 10.46 -9.63
N ASN A 321 13.95 9.21 -10.02
CA ASN A 321 13.80 8.77 -11.39
C ASN A 321 13.31 7.31 -11.40
N PRO A 322 11.98 7.07 -11.48
CA PRO A 322 11.41 5.72 -11.52
C PRO A 322 11.98 4.94 -12.70
N GLY A 323 12.33 3.66 -12.44
CA GLY A 323 13.10 2.83 -13.38
C GLY A 323 14.61 2.90 -13.12
N GLU A 324 15.09 3.93 -12.42
CA GLU A 324 16.49 4.07 -11.99
C GLU A 324 16.61 3.94 -10.47
N THR A 325 15.74 4.59 -9.70
CA THR A 325 15.82 4.68 -8.24
C THR A 325 14.83 3.78 -7.48
N ALA A 326 13.88 3.14 -8.16
CA ALA A 326 12.93 2.25 -7.49
C ALA A 326 13.60 0.96 -7.00
N SER A 327 13.21 0.49 -5.83
CA SER A 327 13.84 -0.62 -5.11
C SER A 327 13.98 -1.89 -5.95
N ASN A 328 12.95 -2.28 -6.71
CA ASN A 328 13.05 -3.47 -7.55
C ASN A 328 14.06 -3.30 -8.69
N ASP A 329 14.20 -2.09 -9.24
CA ASP A 329 15.12 -1.81 -10.35
C ASP A 329 16.57 -1.86 -9.88
N VAL A 330 16.90 -1.25 -8.74
CA VAL A 330 18.25 -1.23 -8.17
C VAL A 330 18.67 -2.63 -7.66
N LEU A 331 17.73 -3.39 -7.10
CA LEU A 331 17.97 -4.79 -6.71
C LEU A 331 18.20 -5.69 -7.91
N TYR A 332 17.39 -5.53 -8.97
CA TYR A 332 17.55 -6.31 -10.20
C TYR A 332 18.90 -6.05 -10.87
N ARG A 333 19.35 -4.80 -10.90
CA ARG A 333 20.66 -4.40 -11.45
C ARG A 333 21.82 -4.63 -10.49
N LYS A 334 21.55 -5.08 -9.24
CA LYS A 334 22.56 -5.33 -8.20
C LYS A 334 23.36 -4.07 -7.83
N GLU A 335 22.72 -2.93 -7.79
CA GLU A 335 23.37 -1.64 -7.53
C GLU A 335 23.45 -1.29 -6.04
N VAL A 336 22.69 -1.97 -5.19
CA VAL A 336 22.72 -1.79 -3.74
C VAL A 336 23.53 -2.90 -3.07
N ASP A 337 24.28 -2.56 -2.03
CA ASP A 337 25.23 -3.46 -1.36
C ASP A 337 24.93 -3.72 0.12
N ALA A 338 23.87 -3.09 0.66
CA ALA A 338 23.20 -3.45 1.91
C ALA A 338 21.74 -3.01 1.87
N ALA A 339 20.90 -3.61 2.73
CA ALA A 339 19.52 -3.19 2.84
C ALA A 339 19.01 -3.20 4.28
N MET A 340 18.04 -2.31 4.58
CA MET A 340 17.21 -2.34 5.76
C MET A 340 15.75 -2.44 5.34
N ILE A 341 15.05 -3.46 5.83
CA ILE A 341 13.61 -3.66 5.58
C ILE A 341 12.85 -3.39 6.88
N ILE A 342 11.89 -2.48 6.83
CA ILE A 342 11.08 -2.13 7.99
C ILE A 342 9.58 -2.28 7.70
N ALA A 343 8.87 -2.92 8.62
CA ALA A 343 7.41 -3.08 8.57
C ALA A 343 6.91 -3.58 7.19
N GLY A 344 7.61 -4.58 6.64
CA GLY A 344 7.33 -5.12 5.32
C GLY A 344 8.04 -6.43 5.05
N ASP A 345 7.53 -7.20 4.09
CA ASP A 345 8.08 -8.49 3.67
C ASP A 345 8.55 -8.42 2.21
N ALA A 346 9.78 -7.92 2.02
CA ALA A 346 10.39 -7.76 0.70
C ALA A 346 10.60 -9.11 -0.01
N ALA A 347 10.95 -10.16 0.73
CA ALA A 347 11.19 -11.49 0.16
C ALA A 347 9.91 -12.12 -0.43
N ALA A 348 8.74 -11.82 0.12
CA ALA A 348 7.46 -12.27 -0.42
C ALA A 348 6.93 -11.41 -1.58
N HIS A 349 7.40 -10.17 -1.73
CA HIS A 349 6.83 -9.21 -2.68
C HIS A 349 7.67 -9.01 -3.94
N PHE A 350 8.99 -9.13 -3.85
CA PHE A 350 9.87 -8.87 -4.99
C PHE A 350 9.96 -10.07 -5.95
N PRO A 351 10.23 -9.80 -7.23
CA PRO A 351 10.60 -10.85 -8.19
C PRO A 351 11.85 -11.64 -7.74
N ALA A 352 11.91 -12.91 -8.12
CA ALA A 352 12.94 -13.83 -7.67
C ALA A 352 14.39 -13.33 -7.85
N ASN A 353 14.68 -12.59 -8.94
CA ASN A 353 16.04 -12.06 -9.16
C ASN A 353 16.40 -10.98 -8.13
N SER A 354 15.46 -10.12 -7.78
CA SER A 354 15.65 -9.09 -6.74
C SER A 354 15.79 -9.71 -5.35
N VAL A 355 15.00 -10.76 -5.05
CA VAL A 355 15.13 -11.52 -3.78
C VAL A 355 16.47 -12.24 -3.69
N ARG A 356 16.97 -12.85 -4.77
CA ARG A 356 18.31 -13.47 -4.77
C ARG A 356 19.42 -12.47 -4.46
N HIS A 357 19.32 -11.25 -4.99
CA HIS A 357 20.29 -10.22 -4.67
C HIS A 357 20.15 -9.75 -3.24
N LEU A 358 18.94 -9.51 -2.77
CA LEU A 358 18.65 -9.12 -1.37
C LEU A 358 19.18 -10.16 -0.37
N ALA A 359 19.05 -11.45 -0.68
CA ALA A 359 19.59 -12.54 0.13
C ALA A 359 21.14 -12.63 0.11
N ALA A 360 21.80 -12.06 -0.89
CA ALA A 360 23.25 -12.10 -1.06
C ALA A 360 23.99 -10.92 -0.40
N ILE A 361 23.30 -9.86 -0.02
CA ILE A 361 23.86 -8.67 0.61
C ILE A 361 23.51 -8.63 2.12
N PRO A 362 24.27 -7.87 2.95
CA PRO A 362 23.91 -7.63 4.34
C PRO A 362 22.51 -7.03 4.47
N LEU A 363 21.69 -7.61 5.35
CA LEU A 363 20.27 -7.27 5.49
C LEU A 363 19.88 -7.11 6.95
N VAL A 364 19.37 -5.93 7.29
CA VAL A 364 18.72 -5.62 8.56
C VAL A 364 17.22 -5.69 8.39
N GLN A 365 16.51 -6.35 9.29
CA GLN A 365 15.04 -6.32 9.35
C GLN A 365 14.56 -5.72 10.67
N ILE A 366 13.61 -4.79 10.58
CA ILE A 366 12.87 -4.22 11.71
C ILE A 366 11.40 -4.59 11.52
N ASP A 367 10.92 -5.61 12.24
CA ASP A 367 9.55 -6.10 12.11
C ASP A 367 9.13 -6.88 13.38
N PRO A 368 7.91 -6.71 13.90
CA PRO A 368 7.43 -7.48 15.03
C PRO A 368 7.16 -8.96 14.73
N TYR A 369 7.07 -9.34 13.45
CA TYR A 369 6.64 -10.67 13.03
C TYR A 369 7.69 -11.39 12.20
N TRP A 370 7.80 -12.70 12.43
CA TRP A 370 8.56 -13.58 11.57
C TRP A 370 7.91 -13.69 10.18
N ASN A 371 8.67 -13.46 9.14
CA ASN A 371 8.21 -13.52 7.75
C ASN A 371 9.34 -14.00 6.81
N PRO A 372 9.10 -14.26 5.52
CA PRO A 372 10.13 -14.68 4.57
C PRO A 372 11.38 -13.79 4.51
N THR A 373 11.26 -12.49 4.76
CA THR A 373 12.43 -11.59 4.83
C THR A 373 13.33 -11.92 6.03
N THR A 374 12.75 -12.39 7.15
CA THR A 374 13.52 -12.82 8.34
C THR A 374 14.47 -13.95 8.00
N GLU A 375 14.06 -14.90 7.14
CA GLU A 375 14.90 -16.04 6.74
C GLU A 375 16.18 -15.62 6.00
N ILE A 376 16.19 -14.46 5.40
CA ILE A 376 17.34 -13.94 4.64
C ILE A 376 18.03 -12.75 5.34
N ALA A 377 17.55 -12.30 6.50
CA ALA A 377 18.13 -11.20 7.28
C ALA A 377 19.41 -11.65 8.03
N ASP A 378 20.32 -10.74 8.32
CA ASP A 378 21.49 -10.95 9.20
C ASP A 378 21.24 -10.44 10.61
N VAL A 379 20.49 -9.34 10.71
CA VAL A 379 20.08 -8.70 11.96
C VAL A 379 18.57 -8.51 11.95
N VAL A 380 17.90 -8.92 13.02
CA VAL A 380 16.44 -8.81 13.19
C VAL A 380 16.16 -8.06 14.49
N ILE A 381 15.41 -6.97 14.38
CA ILE A 381 15.06 -6.10 15.51
C ILE A 381 13.55 -6.06 15.64
N PRO A 382 12.94 -6.77 16.60
CA PRO A 382 11.50 -6.69 16.84
C PRO A 382 11.13 -5.35 17.47
N THR A 383 9.99 -4.80 17.06
CA THR A 383 9.47 -3.53 17.57
C THR A 383 8.03 -3.64 18.06
N ALA A 384 7.56 -2.60 18.73
CA ALA A 384 6.18 -2.45 19.12
C ALA A 384 5.26 -2.34 17.89
N ILE A 385 4.06 -2.95 17.96
CA ILE A 385 3.14 -3.00 16.84
C ILE A 385 2.49 -1.63 16.62
N CYS A 386 2.83 -0.99 15.52
CA CYS A 386 2.23 0.28 15.10
C CYS A 386 0.71 0.20 15.01
N GLY A 387 0.00 1.15 15.62
CA GLY A 387 -1.45 1.21 15.65
C GLY A 387 -2.13 0.24 16.61
N VAL A 388 -1.36 -0.53 17.37
CA VAL A 388 -1.84 -1.40 18.48
C VAL A 388 -1.19 -0.98 19.78
N GLU A 389 0.13 -1.00 19.84
CA GLU A 389 0.95 -0.63 21.01
C GLU A 389 1.50 0.80 20.91
N VAL A 390 1.51 1.36 19.69
CA VAL A 390 2.06 2.70 19.41
C VAL A 390 0.96 3.54 18.77
N GLU A 391 0.78 4.74 19.29
CA GLU A 391 -0.12 5.74 18.70
C GLU A 391 0.60 6.60 17.65
N GLY A 392 -0.14 7.20 16.74
CA GLY A 392 0.40 8.07 15.72
C GLY A 392 -0.56 8.27 14.56
N THR A 393 -0.05 8.83 13.48
CA THR A 393 -0.85 9.22 12.32
C THR A 393 -0.67 8.23 11.17
N ALA A 394 -1.75 7.90 10.49
CA ALA A 394 -1.72 7.19 9.21
C ALA A 394 -2.78 7.73 8.25
N TYR A 395 -2.57 7.53 6.96
CA TYR A 395 -3.47 8.00 5.91
C TYR A 395 -4.19 6.82 5.24
N ARG A 396 -5.52 6.82 5.37
CA ARG A 396 -6.38 5.85 4.67
C ARG A 396 -6.19 5.95 3.16
N MET A 397 -6.56 4.92 2.39
CA MET A 397 -6.38 4.88 0.92
C MET A 397 -6.99 6.08 0.18
N ASP A 398 -7.95 6.77 0.77
CA ASP A 398 -8.63 7.95 0.24
C ASP A 398 -8.01 9.30 0.68
N GLY A 399 -6.82 9.27 1.29
CA GLY A 399 -6.09 10.46 1.72
C GLY A 399 -6.58 11.08 3.03
N VAL A 400 -7.52 10.46 3.73
CA VAL A 400 -7.96 10.94 5.04
C VAL A 400 -6.96 10.52 6.10
N SER A 401 -6.41 11.50 6.83
CA SER A 401 -5.54 11.26 7.98
C SER A 401 -6.37 10.80 9.18
N LEU A 402 -5.89 9.75 9.86
CA LEU A 402 -6.52 9.20 11.04
C LEU A 402 -5.48 9.02 12.15
N ARG A 403 -5.88 9.35 13.38
CA ARG A 403 -5.02 9.20 14.56
C ARG A 403 -5.27 7.87 15.22
N TYR A 404 -4.27 6.99 15.19
CA TYR A 404 -4.25 5.76 15.99
C TYR A 404 -4.02 6.09 17.46
N ARG A 405 -4.80 5.44 18.31
CA ARG A 405 -4.59 5.43 19.76
C ARG A 405 -4.02 4.06 20.13
N LYS A 406 -3.10 4.00 21.07
CA LYS A 406 -2.63 2.71 21.57
C LYS A 406 -3.75 1.95 22.26
N MET A 407 -3.78 0.65 22.07
CA MET A 407 -4.78 -0.25 22.63
C MET A 407 -4.25 -0.95 23.90
N ILE A 408 -2.95 -1.21 23.92
CA ILE A 408 -2.18 -1.80 25.03
C ILE A 408 -0.81 -1.11 25.12
N GLU A 409 -0.14 -1.27 26.26
CA GLU A 409 1.22 -0.75 26.44
C GLU A 409 2.24 -1.55 25.62
N PRO A 410 3.27 -0.89 25.05
CA PRO A 410 4.31 -1.58 24.29
C PRO A 410 5.13 -2.51 25.17
N THR A 411 5.49 -3.67 24.62
CA THR A 411 6.37 -4.64 25.29
C THR A 411 7.77 -4.68 24.66
N HIS A 412 7.96 -3.92 23.57
CA HIS A 412 9.23 -3.75 22.85
C HIS A 412 9.45 -2.26 22.59
N PRO A 413 10.66 -1.82 22.29
CA PRO A 413 10.92 -0.47 21.80
C PRO A 413 10.07 -0.18 20.55
N THR A 414 9.66 1.05 20.38
CA THR A 414 8.94 1.50 19.20
C THR A 414 9.88 1.62 18.00
N ASP A 415 9.33 1.59 16.78
CA ASP A 415 10.12 1.86 15.58
C ASP A 415 10.85 3.21 15.65
N ILE A 416 10.23 4.21 16.29
CA ILE A 416 10.83 5.55 16.46
C ILE A 416 12.08 5.47 17.36
N GLU A 417 11.97 4.82 18.52
CA GLU A 417 13.08 4.67 19.45
C GLU A 417 14.25 3.90 18.82
N VAL A 418 13.95 2.83 18.08
CA VAL A 418 14.98 2.05 17.35
C VAL A 418 15.65 2.91 16.28
N LEU A 419 14.87 3.65 15.48
CA LEU A 419 15.43 4.51 14.42
C LEU A 419 16.22 5.69 14.99
N GLU A 420 15.79 6.31 16.10
CA GLU A 420 16.52 7.40 16.75
C GLU A 420 17.89 6.92 17.23
N ARG A 421 17.93 5.79 17.94
CA ARG A 421 19.18 5.17 18.39
C ARG A 421 20.09 4.77 17.22
N LEU A 422 19.48 4.27 16.14
CA LEU A 422 20.22 3.91 14.91
C LEU A 422 20.82 5.15 14.25
N ILE A 423 20.08 6.25 14.14
CA ILE A 423 20.57 7.53 13.58
C ILE A 423 21.72 8.07 14.43
N GLU A 424 21.56 8.10 15.75
CA GLU A 424 22.61 8.55 16.67
C GLU A 424 23.88 7.72 16.48
N ARG A 425 23.73 6.39 16.41
CA ARG A 425 24.88 5.50 16.25
C ARG A 425 25.56 5.64 14.88
N VAL A 426 24.78 5.84 13.82
CA VAL A 426 25.30 6.12 12.47
C VAL A 426 26.16 7.38 12.48
N LYS A 427 25.69 8.48 13.10
CA LYS A 427 26.43 9.73 13.24
C LYS A 427 27.74 9.55 14.00
N GLU A 428 27.69 8.90 15.15
CA GLU A 428 28.89 8.59 15.95
C GLU A 428 29.95 7.83 15.15
N ILE A 429 29.55 6.79 14.38
CA ILE A 429 30.49 6.00 13.56
C ILE A 429 31.07 6.86 12.43
N ARG A 430 30.30 7.78 11.86
CA ARG A 430 30.77 8.70 10.81
C ARG A 430 31.63 9.83 11.35
N GLY A 431 31.52 10.15 12.62
CA GLY A 431 32.24 11.26 13.26
C GLY A 431 31.57 12.62 13.06
N ASP A 432 30.25 12.62 12.84
CA ASP A 432 29.39 13.80 12.62
C ASP A 432 28.79 14.33 13.92
#